data_965fff3942e726201004ef4cc3f7f300
#
_entry.id   965fff3942e726201004ef4cc3f7f300
#
_cell.length_a   1.000
_cell.length_b   1.000
_cell.length_c   1.000
_cell.angle_alpha   90.00
_cell.angle_beta   90.00
_cell.angle_gamma   90.00
#
_symmetry.space_group_name_H-M   'P 1'
#
loop_
_entity.id
_entity.type
_entity.pdbx_description
1 polymer ?
#
loop_
_entity_poly.entity_id
_entity_poly.type
_entity_poly.pdbx_seq_one_letter_code
_entity_poly.pdbx_strand_id
1 'polypeptide(L)'
;MRSEKRNFRSRLLAVGVALSVLLVACGDDSEPSGGDTGGGGTAEPATLRVALDWFPNPDHVALYYAQDNGFFDDQNLTVEFVTPSDVTAGLKLVATNRFDLSIFYQGDMFFAAQEDLPVIAVGSLVPQPLNSLMALHDSKVQGPDTVKGATIGVAGLPFDDAILDTIRKSQGLAEDDVESVNVGFDLVPALLSGQVDAAIGTYFNIEGIHIESETGEEPVIVKMEELGVPTYDELIVVANSEKLESDDAYADAVSRFLVAMVEATKAAQGDEAGSIENMKANTEYTDEEIEAMVPDTLPLLTSLQGLETGCFSLEAWQTFGEWMTSNNLLDEEVDPATIATNDYLPGC
;
A
#
# COMPACT_ATOMS: atom_id res chain seq x y z
N MET A 1 -33.89 -39.83 -30.68
CA MET A 1 -35.33 -39.56 -30.73
C MET A 1 -35.55 -38.08 -30.57
N ARG A 2 -36.10 -37.44 -31.64
CA ARG A 2 -36.86 -36.18 -31.78
C ARG A 2 -36.29 -34.96 -31.00
N SER A 3 -35.62 -33.99 -31.62
CA SER A 3 -36.09 -32.98 -32.63
C SER A 3 -37.32 -32.18 -32.21
N GLU A 4 -37.12 -30.95 -31.85
CA GLU A 4 -38.09 -29.90 -32.16
C GLU A 4 -37.40 -28.53 -32.31
N LYS A 5 -37.42 -28.10 -33.59
CA LYS A 5 -37.09 -26.74 -34.04
C LYS A 5 -38.33 -25.86 -33.84
N ARG A 6 -38.17 -24.67 -33.31
CA ARG A 6 -39.24 -23.67 -33.39
C ARG A 6 -38.71 -22.33 -33.93
N ASN A 7 -39.04 -22.12 -35.20
CA ASN A 7 -38.92 -20.84 -35.91
C ASN A 7 -39.91 -19.82 -35.32
N PHE A 8 -39.48 -18.59 -35.16
CA PHE A 8 -40.47 -17.49 -35.12
C PHE A 8 -40.00 -16.29 -35.93
N ARG A 9 -40.96 -15.83 -36.69
CA ARG A 9 -40.91 -14.95 -37.84
C ARG A 9 -40.65 -13.49 -37.51
N SER A 10 -39.91 -12.85 -38.41
CA SER A 10 -39.82 -11.44 -38.71
C SER A 10 -41.17 -10.72 -38.75
N ARG A 11 -41.24 -9.50 -38.20
CA ARG A 11 -42.12 -8.43 -38.65
C ARG A 11 -41.34 -7.12 -38.76
N LEU A 12 -41.11 -6.73 -40.00
CA LEU A 12 -40.84 -5.34 -40.42
C LEU A 12 -42.11 -4.49 -40.23
N LEU A 13 -41.94 -3.30 -39.73
CA LEU A 13 -42.87 -2.19 -39.99
C LEU A 13 -42.03 -0.91 -40.09
N ALA A 14 -42.13 -0.34 -41.27
CA ALA A 14 -41.53 0.93 -41.68
C ALA A 14 -42.53 2.08 -41.46
N VAL A 15 -41.97 3.29 -41.62
CA VAL A 15 -42.64 4.56 -42.02
C VAL A 15 -42.88 5.59 -40.90
N GLY A 16 -42.26 6.76 -41.15
CA GLY A 16 -42.71 8.03 -40.62
C GLY A 16 -41.64 9.12 -40.64
N VAL A 17 -41.30 9.60 -41.85
CA VAL A 17 -40.56 10.86 -42.07
C VAL A 17 -41.47 12.04 -41.79
N ALA A 18 -41.08 12.97 -40.92
CA ALA A 18 -41.68 14.30 -40.89
C ALA A 18 -40.56 15.35 -40.84
N LEU A 19 -40.37 15.95 -41.98
CA LEU A 19 -39.55 17.13 -42.27
C LEU A 19 -40.30 18.36 -41.82
N SER A 20 -39.73 19.23 -40.99
CA SER A 20 -40.25 20.59 -40.79
C SER A 20 -39.06 21.56 -40.75
N VAL A 21 -39.11 22.43 -41.76
CA VAL A 21 -38.12 23.46 -42.11
C VAL A 21 -38.61 24.82 -41.61
N LEU A 22 -37.65 25.63 -41.17
CA LEU A 22 -37.54 27.09 -41.12
C LEU A 22 -38.33 27.92 -40.11
N LEU A 23 -37.57 28.74 -39.39
CA LEU A 23 -37.56 30.19 -39.61
C LEU A 23 -36.38 30.88 -38.94
N VAL A 24 -35.59 31.58 -39.78
CA VAL A 24 -34.52 32.53 -39.38
C VAL A 24 -35.20 33.82 -38.91
N ALA A 25 -34.70 34.34 -37.77
CA ALA A 25 -34.86 35.75 -37.40
C ALA A 25 -33.52 36.27 -36.85
N CYS A 26 -32.91 37.18 -37.58
CA CYS A 26 -31.81 38.03 -37.15
C CYS A 26 -32.35 39.12 -36.19
N GLY A 27 -31.55 39.46 -35.18
CA GLY A 27 -31.80 40.58 -34.26
C GLY A 27 -30.69 40.66 -33.19
N ASP A 28 -29.66 41.36 -33.52
CA ASP A 28 -28.97 42.53 -32.98
C ASP A 28 -28.39 42.46 -31.53
N ASP A 29 -27.13 42.72 -31.51
CA ASP A 29 -26.17 43.15 -30.47
C ASP A 29 -26.63 43.38 -29.03
N SER A 30 -26.06 42.62 -28.13
CA SER A 30 -25.55 43.12 -26.85
C SER A 30 -24.64 42.05 -26.20
N GLU A 31 -23.34 42.27 -26.18
CA GLU A 31 -22.42 41.52 -25.31
C GLU A 31 -22.73 41.80 -23.83
N PRO A 32 -22.74 40.80 -22.99
CA PRO A 32 -22.26 40.96 -21.62
C PRO A 32 -20.97 40.14 -21.47
N SER A 33 -19.97 40.91 -21.20
CA SER A 33 -18.66 40.54 -20.64
C SER A 33 -18.77 39.42 -19.60
N GLY A 34 -17.97 38.37 -19.80
CA GLY A 34 -17.15 37.67 -18.88
C GLY A 34 -17.74 37.23 -17.54
N GLY A 35 -18.01 35.99 -17.46
CA GLY A 35 -17.93 35.19 -16.27
C GLY A 35 -17.22 33.92 -16.70
N ASP A 36 -15.93 33.87 -16.49
CA ASP A 36 -15.16 32.64 -16.50
C ASP A 36 -15.68 31.79 -15.34
N THR A 37 -16.73 31.03 -15.56
CA THR A 37 -17.13 29.96 -14.66
C THR A 37 -16.22 28.79 -15.03
N GLY A 38 -15.22 28.55 -14.18
CA GLY A 38 -14.36 27.41 -14.25
C GLY A 38 -15.14 26.17 -14.64
N GLY A 39 -14.81 25.62 -15.79
CA GLY A 39 -15.35 24.37 -16.26
C GLY A 39 -14.87 23.27 -15.33
N GLY A 40 -15.71 22.85 -14.40
CA GLY A 40 -15.61 21.55 -13.76
C GLY A 40 -15.95 20.51 -14.81
N GLY A 41 -14.99 20.14 -15.65
CA GLY A 41 -15.05 18.94 -16.44
C GLY A 41 -15.12 17.78 -15.45
N THR A 42 -16.15 16.96 -15.51
CA THR A 42 -16.16 15.69 -14.79
C THR A 42 -14.96 14.90 -15.28
N ALA A 43 -14.08 14.50 -14.34
CA ALA A 43 -12.92 13.66 -14.65
C ALA A 43 -13.38 12.40 -15.41
N GLU A 44 -12.60 11.97 -16.39
CA GLU A 44 -12.92 10.76 -17.16
C GLU A 44 -12.87 9.53 -16.23
N PRO A 45 -13.83 8.60 -16.33
CA PRO A 45 -13.80 7.37 -15.54
C PRO A 45 -12.52 6.57 -15.81
N ALA A 46 -11.90 6.08 -14.74
CA ALA A 46 -10.71 5.23 -14.86
C ALA A 46 -10.83 4.00 -13.95
N THR A 47 -10.16 2.92 -14.36
CA THR A 47 -10.01 1.71 -13.52
C THR A 47 -8.55 1.56 -13.15
N LEU A 48 -8.27 1.35 -11.87
CA LEU A 48 -6.93 1.10 -11.34
C LEU A 48 -6.88 -0.28 -10.68
N ARG A 49 -5.91 -1.09 -11.07
CA ARG A 49 -5.59 -2.34 -10.41
C ARG A 49 -4.41 -2.12 -9.47
N VAL A 50 -4.65 -2.34 -8.20
CA VAL A 50 -3.70 -2.10 -7.10
C VAL A 50 -3.25 -3.44 -6.52
N ALA A 51 -1.96 -3.72 -6.60
CA ALA A 51 -1.39 -4.86 -5.89
C ALA A 51 -1.22 -4.47 -4.41
N LEU A 52 -1.77 -5.27 -3.51
CA LEU A 52 -1.47 -5.15 -2.08
C LEU A 52 -0.09 -5.77 -1.79
N ASP A 53 0.53 -5.35 -0.69
CA ASP A 53 1.78 -5.91 -0.17
C ASP A 53 1.55 -7.27 0.52
N TRP A 54 0.42 -7.38 1.23
CA TRP A 54 0.05 -8.53 2.05
C TRP A 54 -1.43 -8.89 1.88
N PHE A 55 -1.91 -9.90 2.61
CA PHE A 55 -3.34 -10.15 2.75
C PHE A 55 -4.02 -8.92 3.37
N PRO A 56 -5.31 -8.66 3.02
CA PRO A 56 -6.05 -7.57 3.62
C PRO A 56 -6.00 -7.61 5.15
N ASN A 57 -5.61 -6.49 5.76
CA ASN A 57 -5.47 -6.32 7.20
C ASN A 57 -5.76 -4.85 7.57
N PRO A 58 -5.85 -4.48 8.86
CA PRO A 58 -6.15 -3.12 9.29
C PRO A 58 -5.22 -2.01 8.80
N ASP A 59 -3.98 -2.29 8.38
CA ASP A 59 -3.10 -1.27 7.78
C ASP A 59 -3.62 -0.79 6.42
N HIS A 60 -4.50 -1.58 5.79
CA HIS A 60 -5.24 -1.21 4.56
C HIS A 60 -6.57 -0.51 4.82
N VAL A 61 -6.91 -0.16 6.07
CA VAL A 61 -8.23 0.40 6.42
C VAL A 61 -8.60 1.61 5.57
N ALA A 62 -7.66 2.51 5.27
CA ALA A 62 -7.92 3.67 4.43
C ALA A 62 -8.38 3.29 3.02
N LEU A 63 -7.83 2.22 2.46
CA LEU A 63 -8.14 1.74 1.10
C LEU A 63 -9.54 1.11 1.03
N TYR A 64 -9.85 0.21 1.97
CA TYR A 64 -11.15 -0.45 2.02
C TYR A 64 -12.25 0.50 2.49
N TYR A 65 -11.93 1.42 3.41
CA TYR A 65 -12.87 2.48 3.80
C TYR A 65 -13.18 3.40 2.62
N ALA A 66 -12.17 3.72 1.78
CA ALA A 66 -12.36 4.48 0.55
C ALA A 66 -13.28 3.76 -0.44
N GLN A 67 -13.09 2.46 -0.60
CA GLN A 67 -13.88 1.64 -1.52
C GLN A 67 -15.34 1.54 -1.07
N ASP A 68 -15.58 1.18 0.18
CA ASP A 68 -16.93 0.87 0.68
C ASP A 68 -17.75 2.13 0.98
N ASN A 69 -17.12 3.27 1.23
CA ASN A 69 -17.78 4.54 1.50
C ASN A 69 -17.80 5.50 0.31
N GLY A 70 -17.41 5.03 -0.88
CA GLY A 70 -17.60 5.75 -2.15
C GLY A 70 -16.58 6.85 -2.44
N PHE A 71 -15.46 6.97 -1.70
CA PHE A 71 -14.45 8.00 -1.97
C PHE A 71 -13.78 7.81 -3.35
N PHE A 72 -13.61 6.57 -3.81
CA PHE A 72 -13.14 6.31 -5.17
C PHE A 72 -14.21 6.64 -6.21
N ASP A 73 -15.48 6.32 -5.97
CA ASP A 73 -16.58 6.66 -6.85
C ASP A 73 -16.74 8.17 -7.02
N ASP A 74 -16.56 8.95 -5.96
CA ASP A 74 -16.59 10.43 -5.97
C ASP A 74 -15.46 11.01 -6.85
N GLN A 75 -14.37 10.27 -7.01
CA GLN A 75 -13.26 10.57 -7.91
C GLN A 75 -13.42 9.94 -9.31
N ASN A 76 -14.56 9.33 -9.65
CA ASN A 76 -14.79 8.57 -10.89
C ASN A 76 -13.74 7.47 -11.11
N LEU A 77 -13.34 6.77 -10.05
CA LEU A 77 -12.40 5.65 -10.07
C LEU A 77 -13.12 4.35 -9.73
N THR A 78 -12.78 3.29 -10.48
CA THR A 78 -13.03 1.91 -10.06
C THR A 78 -11.69 1.32 -9.63
N VAL A 79 -11.57 0.87 -8.38
CA VAL A 79 -10.32 0.33 -7.84
C VAL A 79 -10.48 -1.16 -7.55
N GLU A 80 -9.53 -1.97 -8.04
CA GLU A 80 -9.48 -3.42 -7.80
C GLU A 80 -8.24 -3.73 -6.96
N PHE A 81 -8.42 -4.14 -5.71
CA PHE A 81 -7.34 -4.61 -4.84
C PHE A 81 -7.08 -6.10 -5.07
N VAL A 82 -5.80 -6.46 -5.21
CA VAL A 82 -5.38 -7.84 -5.47
C VAL A 82 -4.14 -8.16 -4.64
N THR A 83 -4.21 -9.20 -3.81
CA THR A 83 -3.03 -9.75 -3.14
C THR A 83 -2.22 -10.57 -4.16
N PRO A 84 -0.94 -10.25 -4.41
CA PRO A 84 -0.07 -11.06 -5.25
C PRO A 84 0.16 -12.45 -4.65
N SER A 85 0.54 -13.41 -5.49
CA SER A 85 0.91 -14.75 -5.02
C SER A 85 2.33 -14.83 -4.43
N ASP A 86 3.09 -13.77 -4.51
CA ASP A 86 4.48 -13.63 -4.06
C ASP A 86 4.68 -12.24 -3.47
N VAL A 87 5.15 -12.16 -2.23
CA VAL A 87 5.36 -10.89 -1.50
C VAL A 87 6.32 -9.94 -2.22
N THR A 88 7.27 -10.47 -2.99
CA THR A 88 8.28 -9.68 -3.71
C THR A 88 7.80 -9.14 -5.06
N ALA A 89 6.57 -9.50 -5.48
CA ALA A 89 6.14 -9.22 -6.85
C ALA A 89 5.71 -7.78 -7.11
N GLY A 90 5.29 -7.03 -6.08
CA GLY A 90 4.59 -5.74 -6.20
C GLY A 90 5.28 -4.75 -7.13
N LEU A 91 6.55 -4.42 -6.88
CA LEU A 91 7.33 -3.47 -7.70
C LEU A 91 7.47 -3.92 -9.15
N LYS A 92 7.74 -5.22 -9.38
CA LYS A 92 7.88 -5.78 -10.74
C LYS A 92 6.55 -5.80 -11.51
N LEU A 93 5.43 -5.95 -10.81
CA LEU A 93 4.10 -5.90 -11.42
C LEU A 93 3.78 -4.47 -11.91
N VAL A 94 4.14 -3.45 -11.13
CA VAL A 94 3.99 -2.04 -11.51
C VAL A 94 5.00 -1.66 -12.61
N ALA A 95 6.28 -1.98 -12.45
CA ALA A 95 7.32 -1.71 -13.44
C ALA A 95 6.98 -2.25 -14.83
N THR A 96 6.27 -3.38 -14.90
CA THR A 96 5.85 -4.03 -16.16
C THR A 96 4.43 -3.68 -16.61
N ASN A 97 3.77 -2.71 -15.97
CA ASN A 97 2.40 -2.26 -16.25
C ASN A 97 1.35 -3.40 -16.17
N ARG A 98 1.59 -4.43 -15.34
CA ARG A 98 0.62 -5.50 -15.06
C ARG A 98 -0.38 -5.08 -13.99
N PHE A 99 0.04 -4.19 -13.11
CA PHE A 99 -0.77 -3.45 -12.17
C PHE A 99 -0.51 -1.96 -12.37
N ASP A 100 -1.49 -1.15 -12.04
CA ASP A 100 -1.39 0.30 -12.15
C ASP A 100 -0.66 0.88 -10.93
N LEU A 101 -0.94 0.38 -9.75
CA LEU A 101 -0.30 0.75 -8.49
C LEU A 101 0.07 -0.49 -7.68
N SER A 102 0.96 -0.32 -6.72
CA SER A 102 1.20 -1.28 -5.65
C SER A 102 1.29 -0.57 -4.30
N ILE A 103 0.75 -1.19 -3.26
CA ILE A 103 1.17 -0.90 -1.89
C ILE A 103 2.46 -1.67 -1.68
N PHE A 104 3.50 -0.99 -1.18
CA PHE A 104 4.80 -1.60 -0.99
C PHE A 104 5.60 -0.88 0.11
N TYR A 105 6.89 -1.15 0.24
CA TYR A 105 7.73 -0.75 1.38
C TYR A 105 8.80 0.26 0.97
N GLN A 106 9.04 1.28 1.82
CA GLN A 106 10.08 2.29 1.54
C GLN A 106 11.46 1.67 1.41
N GLY A 107 11.83 0.74 2.29
CA GLY A 107 13.16 0.11 2.27
C GLY A 107 13.47 -0.55 0.93
N ASP A 108 12.49 -1.23 0.34
CA ASP A 108 12.67 -1.94 -0.93
C ASP A 108 12.73 -1.02 -2.15
N MET A 109 12.27 0.24 -2.05
CA MET A 109 12.43 1.23 -3.13
C MET A 109 13.90 1.56 -3.39
N PHE A 110 14.74 1.57 -2.34
CA PHE A 110 16.17 1.80 -2.49
C PHE A 110 16.87 0.66 -3.24
N PHE A 111 16.47 -0.59 -3.00
CA PHE A 111 16.97 -1.74 -3.76
C PHE A 111 16.45 -1.74 -5.20
N ALA A 112 15.19 -1.37 -5.41
CA ALA A 112 14.60 -1.25 -6.74
C ALA A 112 15.33 -0.20 -7.61
N ALA A 113 15.81 0.90 -6.99
CA ALA A 113 16.61 1.92 -7.68
C ALA A 113 17.94 1.36 -8.16
N GLN A 114 18.59 0.48 -7.40
CA GLN A 114 19.85 -0.16 -7.84
C GLN A 114 19.64 -1.19 -8.97
N GLU A 115 18.41 -1.67 -9.15
CA GLU A 115 18.00 -2.53 -10.26
C GLU A 115 17.47 -1.74 -11.48
N ASP A 116 17.50 -0.39 -11.44
CA ASP A 116 16.95 0.49 -12.49
C ASP A 116 15.46 0.22 -12.77
N LEU A 117 14.67 -0.21 -11.78
CA LEU A 117 13.23 -0.42 -11.98
C LEU A 117 12.50 0.91 -12.17
N PRO A 118 11.64 1.04 -13.22
CA PRO A 118 10.89 2.27 -13.47
C PRO A 118 9.70 2.42 -12.53
N VAL A 119 9.97 2.58 -11.24
CA VAL A 119 8.96 2.75 -10.18
C VAL A 119 9.28 3.96 -9.31
N ILE A 120 8.24 4.62 -8.80
CA ILE A 120 8.35 5.77 -7.92
C ILE A 120 7.25 5.74 -6.87
N ALA A 121 7.58 6.05 -5.62
CA ALA A 121 6.61 6.25 -4.56
C ALA A 121 5.88 7.58 -4.75
N VAL A 122 4.55 7.58 -4.67
CA VAL A 122 3.70 8.74 -4.94
C VAL A 122 2.81 9.15 -3.76
N GLY A 123 2.78 8.38 -2.69
CA GLY A 123 2.04 8.71 -1.47
C GLY A 123 2.34 7.74 -0.32
N SER A 124 2.31 8.25 0.92
CA SER A 124 2.45 7.45 2.12
C SER A 124 1.09 6.95 2.60
N LEU A 125 0.96 5.65 2.82
CA LEU A 125 -0.24 5.03 3.42
C LEU A 125 -0.06 4.88 4.93
N VAL A 126 1.08 4.34 5.39
CA VAL A 126 1.44 4.23 6.80
C VAL A 126 2.80 4.92 7.03
N PRO A 127 2.79 6.15 7.58
CA PRO A 127 3.97 7.02 7.62
C PRO A 127 4.88 6.78 8.83
N GLN A 128 4.98 5.56 9.30
CA GLN A 128 5.86 5.17 10.41
C GLN A 128 6.13 3.67 10.43
N PRO A 129 7.27 3.22 10.99
CA PRO A 129 7.65 1.81 11.04
C PRO A 129 6.66 0.95 11.82
N LEU A 130 6.24 -0.17 11.24
CA LEU A 130 5.44 -1.21 11.89
C LEU A 130 6.23 -2.51 12.08
N ASN A 131 7.22 -2.73 11.21
CA ASN A 131 8.04 -3.93 11.21
C ASN A 131 8.76 -4.13 12.55
N SER A 132 8.99 -5.39 12.91
CA SER A 132 9.66 -5.79 14.15
C SER A 132 10.42 -7.10 13.98
N LEU A 133 11.38 -7.33 14.88
CA LEU A 133 11.83 -8.68 15.21
C LEU A 133 10.85 -9.24 16.24
N MET A 134 10.12 -10.29 15.89
CA MET A 134 9.10 -10.87 16.75
C MET A 134 9.38 -12.33 17.05
N ALA A 135 9.09 -12.76 18.26
CA ALA A 135 9.23 -14.15 18.69
C ALA A 135 8.12 -14.55 19.66
N LEU A 136 7.85 -15.84 19.78
CA LEU A 136 6.90 -16.31 20.80
C LEU A 136 7.45 -16.02 22.21
N HIS A 137 6.56 -15.87 23.18
CA HIS A 137 6.88 -15.56 24.58
C HIS A 137 7.98 -16.47 25.18
N ASP A 138 7.91 -17.76 24.89
CA ASP A 138 8.83 -18.79 25.40
C ASP A 138 9.98 -19.14 24.44
N SER A 139 10.15 -18.37 23.35
CA SER A 139 11.26 -18.54 22.42
C SER A 139 12.60 -18.28 23.10
N LYS A 140 13.67 -18.93 22.60
CA LYS A 140 15.05 -18.60 22.99
C LYS A 140 15.47 -17.18 22.56
N VAL A 141 14.76 -16.58 21.59
CA VAL A 141 14.99 -15.20 21.14
C VAL A 141 14.12 -14.27 21.97
N GLN A 142 14.78 -13.49 22.83
CA GLN A 142 14.15 -12.50 23.71
C GLN A 142 14.56 -11.06 23.37
N GLY A 143 15.34 -10.91 22.31
CA GLY A 143 15.87 -9.64 21.84
C GLY A 143 17.05 -9.84 20.89
N PRO A 144 17.61 -8.76 20.33
CA PRO A 144 18.68 -8.84 19.33
C PRO A 144 19.96 -9.49 19.86
N ASP A 145 20.20 -9.46 21.18
CA ASP A 145 21.34 -10.05 21.86
C ASP A 145 21.24 -11.58 22.04
N THR A 146 20.08 -12.16 21.79
CA THR A 146 19.81 -13.60 21.96
C THR A 146 19.60 -14.34 20.62
N VAL A 147 19.81 -13.69 19.47
CA VAL A 147 19.61 -14.30 18.15
C VAL A 147 20.69 -15.32 17.74
N LYS A 148 21.82 -15.37 18.46
CA LYS A 148 22.90 -16.32 18.13
C LYS A 148 22.43 -17.78 18.16
N GLY A 149 22.61 -18.50 17.06
CA GLY A 149 22.15 -19.88 16.87
C GLY A 149 20.64 -20.00 16.70
N ALA A 150 19.95 -18.88 16.40
CA ALA A 150 18.55 -18.89 16.06
C ALA A 150 18.32 -19.09 14.56
N THR A 151 17.13 -19.58 14.23
CA THR A 151 16.56 -19.59 12.89
C THR A 151 15.56 -18.45 12.81
N ILE A 152 15.79 -17.49 11.92
CA ILE A 152 14.93 -16.31 11.73
C ILE A 152 14.13 -16.47 10.44
N GLY A 153 12.82 -16.37 10.55
CA GLY A 153 11.91 -16.33 9.41
C GLY A 153 11.90 -14.93 8.76
N VAL A 154 11.90 -14.88 7.44
CA VAL A 154 11.79 -13.65 6.65
C VAL A 154 10.77 -13.85 5.54
N ALA A 155 10.12 -12.76 5.08
CA ALA A 155 9.21 -12.81 3.94
C ALA A 155 9.94 -12.96 2.60
N GLY A 156 11.26 -12.72 2.59
CA GLY A 156 12.12 -12.80 1.40
C GLY A 156 12.27 -11.48 0.67
N LEU A 157 11.94 -10.39 1.34
CA LEU A 157 12.19 -9.03 0.88
C LEU A 157 13.66 -8.68 1.12
N PRO A 158 14.33 -7.94 0.22
CA PRO A 158 15.70 -7.47 0.44
C PRO A 158 15.88 -6.68 1.73
N PHE A 159 14.86 -5.93 2.15
CA PHE A 159 14.92 -5.16 3.39
C PHE A 159 14.93 -6.05 4.64
N ASP A 160 14.24 -7.19 4.66
CA ASP A 160 14.29 -8.14 5.78
C ASP A 160 15.73 -8.67 6.01
N ASP A 161 16.40 -9.04 4.93
CA ASP A 161 17.79 -9.50 4.98
C ASP A 161 18.73 -8.38 5.48
N ALA A 162 18.49 -7.13 5.04
CA ALA A 162 19.24 -5.96 5.49
C ALA A 162 19.07 -5.69 7.00
N ILE A 163 17.86 -5.86 7.54
CA ILE A 163 17.59 -5.76 8.98
C ILE A 163 18.31 -6.88 9.73
N LEU A 164 18.25 -8.13 9.26
CA LEU A 164 18.95 -9.25 9.88
C LEU A 164 20.46 -9.02 9.91
N ASP A 165 21.04 -8.49 8.84
CA ASP A 165 22.46 -8.14 8.78
C ASP A 165 22.82 -7.01 9.75
N THR A 166 21.93 -6.03 9.92
CA THR A 166 22.09 -4.97 10.91
C THR A 166 22.13 -5.54 12.34
N ILE A 167 21.22 -6.48 12.65
CA ILE A 167 21.21 -7.18 13.94
C ILE A 167 22.50 -7.97 14.11
N ARG A 168 22.93 -8.79 13.14
CA ARG A 168 24.19 -9.56 13.20
C ARG A 168 25.38 -8.65 13.47
N LYS A 169 25.52 -7.56 12.72
CA LYS A 169 26.63 -6.60 12.87
C LYS A 169 26.62 -5.93 14.25
N SER A 170 25.45 -5.52 14.74
CA SER A 170 25.32 -4.87 16.06
C SER A 170 25.76 -5.80 17.21
N GLN A 171 25.55 -7.11 17.05
CA GLN A 171 25.91 -8.14 18.01
C GLN A 171 27.32 -8.75 17.79
N GLY A 172 28.02 -8.29 16.73
CA GLY A 172 29.36 -8.84 16.40
C GLY A 172 29.30 -10.29 15.92
N LEU A 173 28.20 -10.70 15.31
CA LEU A 173 27.96 -12.05 14.80
C LEU A 173 28.39 -12.17 13.33
N ALA A 174 28.84 -13.36 12.95
CA ALA A 174 29.04 -13.74 11.56
C ALA A 174 27.71 -14.18 10.91
N GLU A 175 27.70 -14.24 9.59
CA GLU A 175 26.51 -14.67 8.81
C GLU A 175 26.03 -16.07 9.25
N ASP A 176 26.95 -17.02 9.41
CA ASP A 176 26.66 -18.40 9.84
C ASP A 176 26.22 -18.51 11.32
N ASP A 177 26.31 -17.45 12.11
CA ASP A 177 25.88 -17.47 13.52
C ASP A 177 24.35 -17.40 13.67
N VAL A 178 23.60 -16.99 12.62
CA VAL A 178 22.13 -16.88 12.60
C VAL A 178 21.62 -17.40 11.26
N GLU A 179 20.75 -18.39 11.28
CA GLU A 179 20.13 -18.93 10.07
C GLU A 179 18.94 -18.05 9.63
N SER A 180 18.84 -17.76 8.33
CA SER A 180 17.67 -17.10 7.72
C SER A 180 16.89 -18.12 6.89
N VAL A 181 15.56 -18.12 7.02
CA VAL A 181 14.65 -18.98 6.25
C VAL A 181 13.54 -18.13 5.63
N ASN A 182 13.49 -18.12 4.29
CA ASN A 182 12.39 -17.47 3.58
C ASN A 182 11.11 -18.33 3.74
N VAL A 183 10.10 -17.76 4.39
CA VAL A 183 8.78 -18.38 4.63
C VAL A 183 7.66 -17.64 3.88
N GLY A 184 7.96 -16.60 3.12
CA GLY A 184 6.98 -15.82 2.37
C GLY A 184 5.88 -15.26 3.29
N PHE A 185 4.63 -15.50 2.94
CA PHE A 185 3.46 -15.09 3.73
C PHE A 185 3.25 -15.88 5.04
N ASP A 186 4.02 -16.94 5.28
CA ASP A 186 3.78 -17.86 6.41
C ASP A 186 4.59 -17.47 7.68
N LEU A 187 4.83 -16.17 7.95
CA LEU A 187 5.61 -15.70 9.11
C LEU A 187 5.01 -16.20 10.43
N VAL A 188 3.73 -15.94 10.70
CA VAL A 188 3.05 -16.38 11.91
C VAL A 188 2.91 -17.91 11.98
N PRO A 189 2.46 -18.62 10.94
CA PRO A 189 2.48 -20.08 10.94
C PRO A 189 3.85 -20.70 11.24
N ALA A 190 4.94 -20.12 10.72
CA ALA A 190 6.31 -20.59 10.97
C ALA A 190 6.73 -20.39 12.44
N LEU A 191 6.35 -19.27 13.06
CA LEU A 191 6.54 -19.02 14.50
C LEU A 191 5.75 -20.01 15.35
N LEU A 192 4.43 -20.12 15.12
CA LEU A 192 3.53 -20.98 15.92
C LEU A 192 3.88 -22.47 15.82
N SER A 193 4.41 -22.92 14.67
CA SER A 193 4.85 -24.31 14.49
C SER A 193 6.25 -24.59 15.05
N GLY A 194 7.01 -23.56 15.44
CA GLY A 194 8.41 -23.68 15.85
C GLY A 194 9.36 -23.99 14.68
N GLN A 195 8.96 -23.72 13.44
CA GLN A 195 9.84 -23.79 12.28
C GLN A 195 10.94 -22.74 12.35
N VAL A 196 10.63 -21.58 12.89
CA VAL A 196 11.56 -20.48 13.16
C VAL A 196 11.49 -20.06 14.64
N ASP A 197 12.56 -19.53 15.16
CA ASP A 197 12.66 -19.07 16.55
C ASP A 197 12.17 -17.62 16.72
N ALA A 198 12.32 -16.82 15.67
CA ALA A 198 11.80 -15.45 15.56
C ALA A 198 11.56 -15.13 14.07
N ALA A 199 10.88 -14.02 13.78
CA ALA A 199 10.65 -13.53 12.44
C ALA A 199 10.92 -12.03 12.33
N ILE A 200 11.33 -11.57 11.14
CA ILE A 200 11.41 -10.19 10.71
C ILE A 200 10.37 -9.99 9.62
N GLY A 201 9.79 -8.81 9.48
CA GLY A 201 8.67 -8.55 8.57
C GLY A 201 7.31 -8.67 9.25
N THR A 202 7.28 -8.84 10.57
CA THR A 202 6.07 -8.91 11.38
C THR A 202 5.71 -7.55 11.95
N TYR A 203 4.44 -7.15 11.83
CA TYR A 203 3.94 -5.87 12.33
C TYR A 203 3.38 -6.02 13.73
N PHE A 204 3.81 -5.13 14.62
CA PHE A 204 3.45 -5.23 16.04
C PHE A 204 1.96 -5.03 16.28
N ASN A 205 1.27 -4.24 15.46
CA ASN A 205 -0.15 -3.95 15.52
C ASN A 205 -1.05 -5.00 14.82
N ILE A 206 -0.49 -5.91 14.04
CA ILE A 206 -1.21 -6.98 13.33
C ILE A 206 -0.76 -8.34 13.85
N GLU A 207 0.45 -8.82 13.47
CA GLU A 207 0.94 -10.14 13.85
C GLU A 207 1.16 -10.26 15.36
N GLY A 208 1.51 -9.16 16.04
CA GLY A 208 1.62 -9.14 17.50
C GLY A 208 0.30 -9.50 18.19
N ILE A 209 -0.78 -8.86 17.77
CA ILE A 209 -2.13 -9.11 18.30
C ILE A 209 -2.62 -10.50 17.88
N HIS A 210 -2.37 -10.91 16.65
CA HIS A 210 -2.76 -12.23 16.16
C HIS A 210 -2.07 -13.37 16.95
N ILE A 211 -0.76 -13.25 17.20
CA ILE A 211 -0.01 -14.24 18.02
C ILE A 211 -0.54 -14.29 19.45
N GLU A 212 -0.82 -13.13 20.07
CA GLU A 212 -1.42 -13.08 21.40
C GLU A 212 -2.80 -13.74 21.44
N SER A 213 -3.63 -13.52 20.43
CA SER A 213 -4.94 -14.15 20.28
C SER A 213 -4.83 -15.68 20.20
N GLU A 214 -3.88 -16.21 19.41
CA GLU A 214 -3.68 -17.64 19.19
C GLU A 214 -3.02 -18.35 20.37
N THR A 215 -2.12 -17.68 21.10
CA THR A 215 -1.32 -18.30 22.16
C THR A 215 -1.82 -17.98 23.57
N GLY A 216 -2.52 -16.85 23.75
CA GLY A 216 -2.88 -16.29 25.05
C GLY A 216 -1.72 -15.63 25.79
N GLU A 217 -0.58 -15.42 25.13
CA GLU A 217 0.66 -14.86 25.67
C GLU A 217 1.16 -13.74 24.76
N GLU A 218 1.57 -12.60 25.32
CA GLU A 218 2.19 -11.52 24.56
C GLU A 218 3.50 -12.00 23.89
N PRO A 219 3.68 -11.81 22.57
CA PRO A 219 4.95 -12.13 21.93
C PRO A 219 6.05 -11.17 22.36
N VAL A 220 7.30 -11.58 22.17
CA VAL A 220 8.46 -10.69 22.23
C VAL A 220 8.45 -9.82 20.98
N ILE A 221 8.44 -8.52 21.13
CA ILE A 221 8.47 -7.54 20.03
C ILE A 221 9.62 -6.60 20.22
N VAL A 222 10.50 -6.50 19.22
CA VAL A 222 11.59 -5.51 19.17
C VAL A 222 11.37 -4.65 17.93
N LYS A 223 10.97 -3.40 18.13
CA LYS A 223 10.67 -2.46 17.05
C LYS A 223 11.93 -2.00 16.32
N MET A 224 11.80 -1.56 15.08
CA MET A 224 12.92 -1.16 14.23
C MET A 224 13.78 -0.05 14.85
N GLU A 225 13.17 0.90 15.55
CA GLU A 225 13.88 1.98 16.26
C GLU A 225 14.81 1.45 17.37
N GLU A 226 14.43 0.36 18.03
CA GLU A 226 15.26 -0.32 19.05
C GLU A 226 16.45 -1.06 18.42
N LEU A 227 16.34 -1.38 17.14
CA LEU A 227 17.42 -1.96 16.34
C LEU A 227 18.33 -0.89 15.71
N GLY A 228 18.03 0.41 15.93
CA GLY A 228 18.79 1.53 15.41
C GLY A 228 18.47 1.89 13.96
N VAL A 229 17.31 1.44 13.45
CA VAL A 229 16.79 1.86 12.14
C VAL A 229 16.13 3.23 12.29
N PRO A 230 16.46 4.23 11.47
CA PRO A 230 15.75 5.51 11.46
C PRO A 230 14.26 5.34 11.13
N THR A 231 13.43 6.32 11.47
CA THR A 231 12.02 6.32 11.05
C THR A 231 11.89 6.32 9.53
N TYR A 232 10.88 5.62 9.02
CA TYR A 232 10.56 5.50 7.61
C TYR A 232 9.04 5.31 7.40
N ASP A 233 8.57 5.46 6.16
CA ASP A 233 7.20 5.12 5.79
C ASP A 233 7.09 3.61 5.58
N GLU A 234 6.29 2.90 6.39
CA GLU A 234 6.16 1.44 6.27
C GLU A 234 5.46 1.06 4.98
N LEU A 235 4.25 1.60 4.76
CA LEU A 235 3.48 1.33 3.55
C LEU A 235 3.35 2.58 2.69
N ILE A 236 3.68 2.41 1.42
CA ILE A 236 3.65 3.47 0.42
C ILE A 236 2.87 3.05 -0.82
N VAL A 237 2.35 4.02 -1.55
CA VAL A 237 1.75 3.81 -2.87
C VAL A 237 2.83 3.99 -3.93
N VAL A 238 3.03 2.98 -4.76
CA VAL A 238 4.04 2.96 -5.82
C VAL A 238 3.39 2.94 -7.18
N ALA A 239 3.89 3.76 -8.11
CA ALA A 239 3.45 3.88 -9.48
C ALA A 239 4.60 3.63 -10.46
N ASN A 240 4.29 3.40 -11.75
CA ASN A 240 5.29 3.32 -12.80
C ASN A 240 5.72 4.73 -13.21
N SER A 241 7.01 5.07 -13.02
CA SER A 241 7.56 6.41 -13.26
C SER A 241 7.51 6.81 -14.74
N GLU A 242 7.83 5.92 -15.66
CA GLU A 242 7.78 6.19 -17.09
C GLU A 242 6.35 6.41 -17.60
N LYS A 243 5.38 5.66 -17.03
CA LYS A 243 3.96 5.82 -17.39
C LYS A 243 3.40 7.13 -16.84
N LEU A 244 3.79 7.55 -15.62
CA LEU A 244 3.42 8.86 -15.05
C LEU A 244 3.87 10.03 -15.93
N GLU A 245 5.06 9.94 -16.52
CA GLU A 245 5.60 10.99 -17.40
C GLU A 245 4.98 11.00 -18.79
N SER A 246 4.51 9.84 -19.29
CA SER A 246 4.09 9.69 -20.70
C SER A 246 2.57 9.59 -20.89
N ASP A 247 1.78 9.43 -19.83
CA ASP A 247 0.33 9.22 -19.88
C ASP A 247 -0.38 10.14 -18.87
N ASP A 248 -0.82 11.32 -19.33
CA ASP A 248 -1.53 12.31 -18.53
C ASP A 248 -2.81 11.77 -17.89
N ALA A 249 -3.51 10.82 -18.54
CA ALA A 249 -4.72 10.23 -18.00
C ALA A 249 -4.42 9.28 -16.84
N TYR A 250 -3.31 8.55 -16.92
CA TYR A 250 -2.82 7.73 -15.80
C TYR A 250 -2.37 8.60 -14.63
N ALA A 251 -1.59 9.64 -14.88
CA ALA A 251 -1.12 10.58 -13.87
C ALA A 251 -2.30 11.25 -13.13
N ASP A 252 -3.34 11.67 -13.87
CA ASP A 252 -4.58 12.19 -13.29
C ASP A 252 -5.32 11.15 -12.44
N ALA A 253 -5.43 9.89 -12.90
CA ALA A 253 -6.06 8.82 -12.14
C ALA A 253 -5.30 8.50 -10.85
N VAL A 254 -3.97 8.51 -10.88
CA VAL A 254 -3.10 8.34 -9.70
C VAL A 254 -3.34 9.48 -8.69
N SER A 255 -3.35 10.74 -9.15
CA SER A 255 -3.65 11.88 -8.27
C SER A 255 -5.00 11.76 -7.59
N ARG A 256 -6.05 11.38 -8.35
CA ARG A 256 -7.40 11.17 -7.80
C ARG A 256 -7.46 10.01 -6.80
N PHE A 257 -6.71 8.93 -7.05
CA PHE A 257 -6.58 7.82 -6.10
C PHE A 257 -5.98 8.30 -4.78
N LEU A 258 -4.90 9.07 -4.82
CA LEU A 258 -4.25 9.61 -3.63
C LEU A 258 -5.16 10.57 -2.85
N VAL A 259 -5.92 11.42 -3.55
CA VAL A 259 -6.91 12.30 -2.91
C VAL A 259 -7.97 11.48 -2.17
N ALA A 260 -8.55 10.47 -2.83
CA ALA A 260 -9.55 9.58 -2.22
C ALA A 260 -8.98 8.84 -1.00
N MET A 261 -7.76 8.30 -1.10
CA MET A 261 -7.07 7.62 -0.01
C MET A 261 -6.87 8.54 1.20
N VAL A 262 -6.41 9.77 0.99
CA VAL A 262 -6.19 10.74 2.06
C VAL A 262 -7.48 11.16 2.74
N GLU A 263 -8.54 11.43 1.97
CA GLU A 263 -9.86 11.77 2.51
C GLU A 263 -10.43 10.61 3.32
N ALA A 264 -10.32 9.39 2.81
CA ALA A 264 -10.76 8.17 3.49
C ALA A 264 -9.93 7.90 4.77
N THR A 265 -8.62 8.13 4.76
CA THR A 265 -7.77 8.03 5.95
C THR A 265 -8.29 8.92 7.08
N LYS A 266 -8.54 10.20 6.77
CA LYS A 266 -9.07 11.17 7.75
C LYS A 266 -10.47 10.77 8.25
N ALA A 267 -11.31 10.25 7.36
CA ALA A 267 -12.66 9.80 7.70
C ALA A 267 -12.61 8.54 8.60
N ALA A 268 -11.80 7.56 8.26
CA ALA A 268 -11.61 6.33 9.03
C ALA A 268 -11.08 6.62 10.44
N GLN A 269 -10.10 7.52 10.58
CA GLN A 269 -9.59 7.97 11.88
C GLN A 269 -10.67 8.67 12.74
N GLY A 270 -11.66 9.28 12.11
CA GLY A 270 -12.81 9.90 12.78
C GLY A 270 -13.99 8.95 13.08
N ASP A 271 -13.95 7.74 12.55
CA ASP A 271 -15.02 6.73 12.64
C ASP A 271 -14.46 5.33 12.94
N GLU A 272 -13.93 5.16 14.15
CA GLU A 272 -13.35 3.88 14.60
C GLU A 272 -14.35 2.71 14.46
N ALA A 273 -15.60 2.92 14.84
CA ALA A 273 -16.63 1.88 14.77
C ALA A 273 -16.93 1.48 13.30
N GLY A 274 -17.02 2.45 12.39
CA GLY A 274 -17.18 2.18 10.97
C GLY A 274 -15.95 1.51 10.37
N SER A 275 -14.75 1.87 10.81
CA SER A 275 -13.49 1.24 10.41
C SER A 275 -13.40 -0.23 10.87
N ILE A 276 -13.82 -0.54 12.08
CA ILE A 276 -13.92 -1.92 12.60
C ILE A 276 -14.86 -2.74 11.71
N GLU A 277 -16.09 -2.28 11.48
CA GLU A 277 -17.07 -3.00 10.66
C GLU A 277 -16.59 -3.16 9.19
N ASN A 278 -15.91 -2.15 8.67
CA ASN A 278 -15.30 -2.21 7.33
C ASN A 278 -14.24 -3.30 7.25
N MET A 279 -13.31 -3.36 8.22
CA MET A 279 -12.24 -4.36 8.20
C MET A 279 -12.74 -5.78 8.51
N LYS A 280 -13.77 -5.95 9.35
CA LYS A 280 -14.44 -7.25 9.51
C LYS A 280 -15.03 -7.79 8.21
N ALA A 281 -15.52 -6.91 7.35
CA ALA A 281 -16.10 -7.31 6.06
C ALA A 281 -15.06 -7.66 5.00
N ASN A 282 -13.82 -7.13 5.13
CA ASN A 282 -12.79 -7.19 4.09
C ASN A 282 -11.57 -8.03 4.45
N THR A 283 -11.50 -8.62 5.65
CA THR A 283 -10.37 -9.46 6.10
C THR A 283 -10.81 -10.84 6.53
N GLU A 284 -9.84 -11.74 6.74
CA GLU A 284 -10.08 -13.09 7.25
C GLU A 284 -9.81 -13.23 8.77
N TYR A 285 -9.43 -12.15 9.44
CA TYR A 285 -9.26 -12.12 10.89
C TYR A 285 -10.61 -12.26 11.61
N THR A 286 -10.57 -12.74 12.84
CA THR A 286 -11.77 -12.82 13.69
C THR A 286 -12.27 -11.42 14.08
N ASP A 287 -13.56 -11.30 14.40
CA ASP A 287 -14.14 -10.04 14.85
C ASP A 287 -13.39 -9.46 16.07
N GLU A 288 -12.96 -10.33 17.01
CA GLU A 288 -12.23 -9.95 18.23
C GLU A 288 -10.83 -9.39 17.90
N GLU A 289 -10.14 -10.00 16.95
CA GLU A 289 -8.83 -9.50 16.48
C GLU A 289 -8.98 -8.15 15.79
N ILE A 290 -9.97 -7.97 14.90
CA ILE A 290 -10.22 -6.68 14.24
C ILE A 290 -10.58 -5.60 15.26
N GLU A 291 -11.38 -5.91 16.29
CA GLU A 291 -11.72 -4.98 17.37
C GLU A 291 -10.48 -4.56 18.19
N ALA A 292 -9.44 -5.40 18.25
CA ALA A 292 -8.17 -5.06 18.88
C ALA A 292 -7.23 -4.32 17.93
N MET A 293 -7.07 -4.79 16.68
CA MET A 293 -6.10 -4.27 15.71
C MET A 293 -6.45 -2.86 15.19
N VAL A 294 -7.73 -2.59 14.88
CA VAL A 294 -8.13 -1.31 14.26
C VAL A 294 -7.85 -0.10 15.16
N PRO A 295 -8.22 -0.11 16.47
CA PRO A 295 -7.88 1.01 17.36
C PRO A 295 -6.38 1.27 17.48
N ASP A 296 -5.55 0.21 17.43
CA ASP A 296 -4.10 0.33 17.49
C ASP A 296 -3.52 0.81 16.15
N THR A 297 -4.17 0.52 15.03
CA THR A 297 -3.72 0.91 13.68
C THR A 297 -4.08 2.36 13.33
N LEU A 298 -5.30 2.82 13.62
CA LEU A 298 -5.76 4.15 13.20
C LEU A 298 -4.81 5.31 13.59
N PRO A 299 -4.20 5.35 14.80
CA PRO A 299 -3.21 6.37 15.15
C PRO A 299 -1.94 6.31 14.30
N LEU A 300 -1.57 5.11 13.80
CA LEU A 300 -0.35 4.88 13.02
C LEU A 300 -0.42 5.47 11.61
N LEU A 301 -1.62 5.80 11.12
CA LEU A 301 -1.84 6.49 9.84
C LEU A 301 -1.53 7.99 9.90
N THR A 302 -1.05 8.48 11.03
CA THR A 302 -0.64 9.88 11.22
C THR A 302 0.87 10.00 11.20
N SER A 303 1.38 10.95 10.41
CA SER A 303 2.82 11.20 10.35
C SER A 303 3.39 11.66 11.68
N LEU A 304 4.44 10.98 12.17
CA LEU A 304 5.22 11.39 13.35
C LEU A 304 5.98 12.71 13.13
N GLN A 305 6.15 13.11 11.88
CA GLN A 305 6.86 14.32 11.47
C GLN A 305 5.92 15.54 11.32
N GLY A 306 4.62 15.35 11.56
CA GLY A 306 3.62 16.41 11.45
C GLY A 306 3.33 16.83 10.01
N LEU A 307 3.57 15.96 9.04
CA LEU A 307 3.21 16.14 7.65
C LEU A 307 1.71 15.99 7.44
N GLU A 308 1.19 16.58 6.36
CA GLU A 308 -0.16 16.27 5.90
C GLU A 308 -0.26 14.78 5.52
N THR A 309 -1.43 14.20 5.74
CA THR A 309 -1.71 12.79 5.43
C THR A 309 -1.35 12.47 3.98
N GLY A 310 -0.61 11.40 3.77
CA GLY A 310 -0.18 10.94 2.45
C GLY A 310 1.12 11.54 1.93
N CYS A 311 1.64 12.61 2.55
CA CYS A 311 2.86 13.27 2.09
C CYS A 311 4.13 12.61 2.62
N PHE A 312 5.20 12.66 1.82
CA PHE A 312 6.55 12.22 2.21
C PHE A 312 7.40 13.36 2.77
N SER A 313 8.31 13.02 3.70
CA SER A 313 9.48 13.83 4.01
C SER A 313 10.68 13.33 3.23
N LEU A 314 11.03 13.98 2.13
CA LEU A 314 12.26 13.62 1.38
C LEU A 314 13.52 13.77 2.22
N GLU A 315 13.54 14.63 3.25
CA GLU A 315 14.64 14.72 4.22
C GLU A 315 14.75 13.45 5.09
N ALA A 316 13.61 12.88 5.52
CA ALA A 316 13.61 11.61 6.26
C ALA A 316 14.03 10.45 5.35
N TRP A 317 13.58 10.44 4.10
CA TRP A 317 14.02 9.45 3.11
C TRP A 317 15.53 9.54 2.84
N GLN A 318 16.10 10.75 2.78
CA GLN A 318 17.53 10.95 2.67
C GLN A 318 18.28 10.37 3.89
N THR A 319 17.80 10.67 5.10
CA THR A 319 18.38 10.16 6.35
C THR A 319 18.36 8.62 6.40
N PHE A 320 17.25 8.03 5.94
CA PHE A 320 17.10 6.57 5.85
C PHE A 320 18.06 5.96 4.80
N GLY A 321 18.18 6.56 3.61
CA GLY A 321 19.12 6.12 2.57
C GLY A 321 20.59 6.24 3.02
N GLU A 322 20.95 7.31 3.72
CA GLU A 322 22.29 7.48 4.33
C GLU A 322 22.56 6.40 5.39
N TRP A 323 21.55 6.03 6.19
CA TRP A 323 21.65 4.92 7.14
C TRP A 323 21.88 3.60 6.40
N MET A 324 21.13 3.29 5.36
CA MET A 324 21.33 2.08 4.55
C MET A 324 22.73 2.02 3.97
N THR A 325 23.21 3.11 3.36
CA THR A 325 24.57 3.18 2.79
C THR A 325 25.65 3.03 3.85
N SER A 326 25.49 3.69 5.01
CA SER A 326 26.44 3.64 6.12
C SER A 326 26.56 2.24 6.75
N ASN A 327 25.49 1.43 6.65
CA ASN A 327 25.46 0.04 7.10
C ASN A 327 25.87 -0.96 6.01
N ASN A 328 26.31 -0.47 4.83
CA ASN A 328 26.68 -1.27 3.66
C ASN A 328 25.52 -2.19 3.19
N LEU A 329 24.30 -1.64 3.20
CA LEU A 329 23.10 -2.31 2.70
C LEU A 329 22.84 -1.94 1.22
N LEU A 330 23.41 -0.83 0.75
CA LEU A 330 23.38 -0.38 -0.62
C LEU A 330 24.81 -0.28 -1.19
N ASP A 331 24.96 -0.61 -2.46
CA ASP A 331 26.23 -0.49 -3.19
C ASP A 331 26.57 0.97 -3.49
N GLU A 332 25.56 1.81 -3.78
CA GLU A 332 25.68 3.23 -4.10
C GLU A 332 24.61 4.03 -3.36
N GLU A 333 24.88 5.32 -3.13
CA GLU A 333 23.90 6.27 -2.59
C GLU A 333 22.76 6.49 -3.59
N VAL A 334 21.53 6.47 -3.11
CA VAL A 334 20.31 6.71 -3.91
C VAL A 334 19.75 8.08 -3.54
N ASP A 335 19.53 8.95 -4.53
CA ASP A 335 18.85 10.23 -4.33
C ASP A 335 17.33 9.96 -4.13
N PRO A 336 16.75 10.27 -2.97
CA PRO A 336 15.33 10.05 -2.71
C PRO A 336 14.40 10.72 -3.73
N ALA A 337 14.79 11.85 -4.31
CA ALA A 337 13.98 12.54 -5.31
C ALA A 337 13.81 11.74 -6.62
N THR A 338 14.60 10.68 -6.82
CA THR A 338 14.46 9.78 -7.99
C THR A 338 13.52 8.62 -7.73
N ILE A 339 13.18 8.33 -6.47
CA ILE A 339 12.37 7.18 -6.07
C ILE A 339 11.10 7.54 -5.30
N ALA A 340 10.92 8.82 -4.92
CA ALA A 340 9.72 9.32 -4.23
C ALA A 340 9.39 10.75 -4.66
N THR A 341 8.11 11.07 -4.79
CA THR A 341 7.62 12.41 -5.13
C THR A 341 6.28 12.71 -4.46
N ASN A 342 6.07 13.98 -4.16
CA ASN A 342 4.78 14.50 -3.67
C ASN A 342 3.94 15.17 -4.80
N ASP A 343 4.41 15.18 -6.04
CA ASP A 343 3.84 15.99 -7.13
C ASP A 343 2.41 15.58 -7.51
N TYR A 344 2.00 14.35 -7.18
CA TYR A 344 0.70 13.80 -7.53
C TYR A 344 -0.35 13.93 -6.41
N LEU A 345 0.02 14.42 -5.22
CA LEU A 345 -0.90 14.66 -4.12
C LEU A 345 -1.01 16.16 -3.82
N PRO A 346 -2.15 16.80 -4.18
CA PRO A 346 -2.37 18.20 -3.89
C PRO A 346 -2.32 18.48 -2.37
N GLY A 347 -1.52 19.45 -1.98
CA GLY A 347 -1.37 19.85 -0.57
C GLY A 347 -0.07 19.41 0.09
N CYS A 348 0.69 18.53 -0.59
CA CYS A 348 2.06 18.27 -0.21
C CYS A 348 3.00 19.32 -0.85
#